data_acd633239a48a54918771f0d740b5c1e
#
_entry.id   acd633239a48a54918771f0d740b5c1e
#
_cell.length_a   1.000
_cell.length_b   1.000
_cell.length_c   1.000
_cell.angle_alpha   90.00
_cell.angle_beta   90.00
_cell.angle_gamma   90.00
#
_symmetry.space_group_name_H-M   'P 1'
#
loop_
_entity.id
_entity.type
_entity.pdbx_description
1 polymer ?
#
loop_
_entity_poly.entity_id
_entity_poly.type
_entity_poly.pdbx_seq_one_letter_code
_entity_poly.pdbx_strand_id
1 'polypeptide(L)'
;MKTYLVTGGAGFIGSNFIKYILKKYPERKVICLDKLTYAGNLANIEVEINNPAQKLSFIKGDINNKDLVEYLFETNDITYIVNFAAESHVDRSIEDAEIFLKTNVLGVQNLLNIAKDKWEIGEREYKNDVKFLQVSTDEVYGSLGKEGYFTEETNIQPNSPYSASKASADMMVRAFNKTYGLPTLITRCSNNYGPYQFPEKLIPLMINNILSGKKLPIYGDGLNIRDWLYVRDHCQAIDMILEKGKPGETYNIGGHNEKTNLDIVETIIRKLKDILREKNEYLKKFSLELDNINYDLINFIEDRPGHDKRYAIDPDKVKSEIGWEPTIKFDEGIVATISWYLDNYNWLKNITSGDYINYYNNMYSKK
;
A
#
# COMPACT_ATOMS: atom_id res chain seq x y z
N MET A 1 0.87 27.54 4.22
CA MET A 1 0.43 26.55 3.19
C MET A 1 1.10 25.22 3.52
N LYS A 2 0.37 24.09 3.53
CA LYS A 2 0.97 22.80 3.88
C LYS A 2 1.75 22.20 2.71
N THR A 3 2.96 21.71 3.00
CA THR A 3 3.81 20.99 2.04
C THR A 3 4.00 19.56 2.51
N TYR A 4 3.68 18.61 1.64
CA TYR A 4 3.81 17.19 1.89
C TYR A 4 5.12 16.64 1.28
N LEU A 5 5.89 15.92 2.05
CA LEU A 5 6.90 14.97 1.55
C LEU A 5 6.26 13.58 1.56
N VAL A 6 5.93 13.08 0.37
CA VAL A 6 5.36 11.74 0.18
C VAL A 6 6.45 10.83 -0.34
N THR A 7 6.94 9.93 0.50
CA THR A 7 7.94 8.94 0.10
C THR A 7 7.26 7.68 -0.41
N GLY A 8 7.85 6.99 -1.39
CA GLY A 8 7.19 5.87 -2.06
C GLY A 8 5.96 6.31 -2.87
N GLY A 9 5.91 7.58 -3.30
CA GLY A 9 4.75 8.17 -3.93
C GLY A 9 4.50 7.73 -5.38
N ALA A 10 5.44 7.07 -6.04
CA ALA A 10 5.26 6.42 -7.33
C ALA A 10 4.77 4.96 -7.21
N GLY A 11 4.64 4.43 -5.99
CA GLY A 11 4.05 3.12 -5.70
C GLY A 11 2.52 3.13 -5.72
N PHE A 12 1.91 2.00 -5.38
CA PHE A 12 0.46 1.80 -5.42
C PHE A 12 -0.31 2.78 -4.52
N ILE A 13 -0.14 2.69 -3.20
CA ILE A 13 -0.92 3.50 -2.25
C ILE A 13 -0.47 4.97 -2.33
N GLY A 14 0.86 5.21 -2.42
CA GLY A 14 1.42 6.56 -2.48
C GLY A 14 0.92 7.38 -3.67
N SER A 15 0.81 6.78 -4.86
CA SER A 15 0.29 7.47 -6.06
C SER A 15 -1.19 7.81 -5.93
N ASN A 16 -2.00 6.90 -5.38
CA ASN A 16 -3.41 7.18 -5.08
C ASN A 16 -3.56 8.28 -4.04
N PHE A 17 -2.69 8.31 -3.02
CA PHE A 17 -2.68 9.37 -2.01
C PHE A 17 -2.32 10.74 -2.61
N ILE A 18 -1.28 10.80 -3.44
CA ILE A 18 -0.89 12.03 -4.16
C ILE A 18 -2.06 12.57 -4.97
N LYS A 19 -2.72 11.72 -5.78
CA LYS A 19 -3.90 12.10 -6.57
C LYS A 19 -5.04 12.60 -5.70
N TYR A 20 -5.28 11.92 -4.58
CA TYR A 20 -6.32 12.31 -3.63
C TYR A 20 -6.04 13.70 -3.02
N ILE A 21 -4.82 13.96 -2.54
CA ILE A 21 -4.43 15.23 -1.94
C ILE A 21 -4.49 16.38 -2.94
N LEU A 22 -3.92 16.20 -4.14
CA LEU A 22 -3.92 17.24 -5.17
C LEU A 22 -5.33 17.59 -5.66
N LYS A 23 -6.24 16.61 -5.69
CA LYS A 23 -7.64 16.84 -6.03
C LYS A 23 -8.41 17.56 -4.91
N LYS A 24 -8.16 17.18 -3.67
CA LYS A 24 -8.89 17.73 -2.51
C LYS A 24 -8.38 19.12 -2.10
N TYR A 25 -7.07 19.35 -2.26
CA TYR A 25 -6.38 20.55 -1.84
C TYR A 25 -5.46 21.10 -2.95
N PRO A 26 -6.00 21.72 -3.99
CA PRO A 26 -5.21 22.16 -5.15
C PRO A 26 -4.10 23.17 -4.80
N GLU A 27 -4.25 23.86 -3.67
CA GLU A 27 -3.27 24.84 -3.17
C GLU A 27 -2.07 24.22 -2.48
N ARG A 28 -2.17 22.97 -1.99
CA ARG A 28 -1.10 22.29 -1.22
C ARG A 28 0.01 21.81 -2.16
N LYS A 29 1.25 21.88 -1.66
CA LYS A 29 2.43 21.38 -2.38
C LYS A 29 2.71 19.94 -1.99
N VAL A 30 3.01 19.09 -2.98
CA VAL A 30 3.44 17.72 -2.79
C VAL A 30 4.82 17.51 -3.42
N ILE A 31 5.74 16.97 -2.64
CA ILE A 31 7.05 16.49 -3.07
C ILE A 31 7.01 14.97 -3.00
N CYS A 32 7.05 14.33 -4.15
CA CYS A 32 7.13 12.88 -4.27
C CYS A 32 8.59 12.45 -4.31
N LEU A 33 9.07 11.77 -3.26
CA LEU A 33 10.39 11.13 -3.22
C LEU A 33 10.23 9.64 -3.44
N ASP A 34 10.77 9.10 -4.53
CA ASP A 34 10.70 7.67 -4.83
C ASP A 34 11.98 7.18 -5.49
N LYS A 35 12.45 6.02 -5.09
CA LYS A 35 13.65 5.39 -5.64
C LYS A 35 13.41 4.75 -7.00
N LEU A 36 12.12 4.49 -7.35
CA LEU A 36 11.69 3.74 -8.52
C LEU A 36 12.32 2.35 -8.56
N THR A 37 12.11 1.59 -7.47
CA THR A 37 12.39 0.15 -7.44
C THR A 37 11.34 -0.61 -8.26
N TYR A 38 11.29 -1.92 -8.17
CA TYR A 38 10.44 -2.78 -9.00
C TYR A 38 8.93 -2.42 -9.00
N ALA A 39 8.40 -1.92 -7.89
CA ALA A 39 6.98 -1.55 -7.74
C ALA A 39 6.71 -0.03 -7.90
N GLY A 40 7.77 0.78 -7.96
CA GLY A 40 7.68 2.21 -8.22
C GLY A 40 7.61 2.50 -9.72
N ASN A 41 6.52 3.15 -10.16
CA ASN A 41 6.33 3.47 -11.57
C ASN A 41 5.89 4.93 -11.76
N LEU A 42 6.71 5.71 -12.47
CA LEU A 42 6.42 7.13 -12.71
C LEU A 42 5.11 7.34 -13.48
N ALA A 43 4.71 6.39 -14.34
CA ALA A 43 3.43 6.43 -15.04
C ALA A 43 2.22 6.49 -14.09
N ASN A 44 2.37 6.09 -12.82
CA ASN A 44 1.31 6.18 -11.82
C ASN A 44 0.91 7.63 -11.49
N ILE A 45 1.84 8.59 -11.66
CA ILE A 45 1.65 10.03 -11.34
C ILE A 45 2.03 10.96 -12.51
N GLU A 46 2.21 10.42 -13.71
CA GLU A 46 2.66 11.18 -14.87
C GLU A 46 1.67 12.30 -15.26
N VAL A 47 0.38 12.03 -15.15
CA VAL A 47 -0.67 13.02 -15.46
C VAL A 47 -0.57 14.20 -14.50
N GLU A 48 -0.35 13.95 -13.23
CA GLU A 48 -0.23 14.97 -12.19
C GLU A 48 1.08 15.77 -12.32
N ILE A 49 2.20 15.12 -12.67
CA ILE A 49 3.49 15.80 -12.90
C ILE A 49 3.40 16.73 -14.10
N ASN A 50 2.74 16.32 -15.16
CA ASN A 50 2.63 17.09 -16.40
C ASN A 50 1.53 18.16 -16.36
N ASN A 51 0.75 18.22 -15.28
CA ASN A 51 -0.30 19.23 -15.10
C ASN A 51 0.25 20.47 -14.40
N PRO A 52 0.44 21.61 -15.11
CA PRO A 52 1.03 22.82 -14.53
C PRO A 52 0.14 23.49 -13.45
N ALA A 53 -1.14 23.12 -13.40
CA ALA A 53 -2.04 23.61 -12.34
C ALA A 53 -1.84 22.86 -11.01
N GLN A 54 -1.14 21.75 -10.99
CA GLN A 54 -0.87 20.96 -9.79
C GLN A 54 0.53 21.26 -9.24
N LYS A 55 0.62 21.36 -7.91
CA LYS A 55 1.87 21.65 -7.21
C LYS A 55 2.59 20.35 -6.81
N LEU A 56 2.87 19.48 -7.79
CA LEU A 56 3.62 18.25 -7.62
C LEU A 56 5.05 18.38 -8.15
N SER A 57 6.02 18.02 -7.32
CA SER A 57 7.41 17.85 -7.73
C SER A 57 7.82 16.38 -7.52
N PHE A 58 8.39 15.75 -8.53
CA PHE A 58 8.95 14.41 -8.42
C PHE A 58 10.47 14.46 -8.27
N ILE A 59 10.99 13.74 -7.28
CA ILE A 59 12.42 13.58 -7.01
C ILE A 59 12.73 12.08 -6.99
N LYS A 60 13.61 11.64 -7.89
CA LYS A 60 14.14 10.28 -7.85
C LYS A 60 15.21 10.18 -6.78
N GLY A 61 14.99 9.40 -5.75
CA GLY A 61 15.96 9.24 -4.66
C GLY A 61 15.56 8.22 -3.61
N ASP A 62 16.56 7.84 -2.81
CA ASP A 62 16.43 6.88 -1.73
C ASP A 62 16.20 7.62 -0.40
N ILE A 63 15.27 7.16 0.43
CA ILE A 63 15.04 7.69 1.78
C ILE A 63 16.25 7.49 2.71
N ASN A 64 17.18 6.59 2.37
CA ASN A 64 18.46 6.42 3.07
C ASN A 64 19.50 7.49 2.70
N ASN A 65 19.28 8.25 1.63
CA ASN A 65 20.21 9.33 1.25
C ASN A 65 19.95 10.56 2.14
N LYS A 66 20.76 10.68 3.20
CA LYS A 66 20.67 11.74 4.19
C LYS A 66 20.78 13.12 3.53
N ASP A 67 21.79 13.34 2.69
CA ASP A 67 22.06 14.64 2.08
C ASP A 67 20.92 15.10 1.19
N LEU A 68 20.29 14.16 0.44
CA LEU A 68 19.14 14.45 -0.40
C LEU A 68 17.94 14.86 0.46
N VAL A 69 17.63 14.12 1.53
CA VAL A 69 16.47 14.42 2.38
C VAL A 69 16.69 15.74 3.11
N GLU A 70 17.89 16.02 3.63
CA GLU A 70 18.25 17.32 4.23
C GLU A 70 18.07 18.47 3.23
N TYR A 71 18.55 18.32 1.99
CA TYR A 71 18.37 19.31 0.92
C TYR A 71 16.88 19.57 0.63
N LEU A 72 16.02 18.55 0.64
CA LEU A 72 14.59 18.75 0.45
C LEU A 72 13.96 19.61 1.56
N PHE A 73 14.41 19.46 2.79
CA PHE A 73 13.98 20.31 3.91
C PHE A 73 14.54 21.72 3.84
N GLU A 74 15.76 21.92 3.32
CA GLU A 74 16.39 23.22 3.18
C GLU A 74 15.73 24.08 2.07
N THR A 75 15.24 23.41 1.04
CA THR A 75 14.64 24.06 -0.12
C THR A 75 13.13 24.14 -0.08
N ASN A 76 12.51 23.49 0.93
CA ASN A 76 11.04 23.45 1.06
C ASN A 76 10.65 23.50 2.54
N ASP A 77 9.58 24.25 2.84
CA ASP A 77 8.96 24.27 4.16
C ASP A 77 8.04 23.03 4.32
N ILE A 78 8.65 21.86 4.54
CA ILE A 78 7.94 20.59 4.68
C ILE A 78 7.21 20.58 6.02
N THR A 79 5.87 20.38 5.97
CA THR A 79 5.01 20.29 7.15
C THR A 79 4.59 18.86 7.46
N TYR A 80 4.32 18.05 6.44
CA TYR A 80 3.95 16.66 6.61
C TYR A 80 4.91 15.72 5.88
N ILE A 81 5.36 14.69 6.59
CA ILE A 81 5.96 13.50 5.96
C ILE A 81 4.94 12.38 6.00
N VAL A 82 4.65 11.79 4.84
CA VAL A 82 3.82 10.58 4.73
C VAL A 82 4.68 9.49 4.12
N ASN A 83 5.12 8.57 4.96
CA ASN A 83 6.06 7.53 4.54
C ASN A 83 5.36 6.28 4.05
N PHE A 84 5.25 6.15 2.71
CA PHE A 84 4.85 4.91 2.03
C PHE A 84 6.05 4.10 1.54
N ALA A 85 7.26 4.68 1.51
CA ALA A 85 8.44 3.98 1.02
C ALA A 85 8.72 2.74 1.86
N ALA A 86 8.66 1.59 1.22
CA ALA A 86 8.90 0.29 1.83
C ALA A 86 9.15 -0.78 0.77
N GLU A 87 9.99 -1.75 1.09
CA GLU A 87 9.91 -3.07 0.47
C GLU A 87 8.70 -3.80 1.08
N SER A 88 7.81 -4.40 0.25
CA SER A 88 6.47 -4.80 0.70
C SER A 88 6.01 -6.20 0.30
N HIS A 89 6.84 -6.99 -0.39
CA HIS A 89 6.45 -8.34 -0.81
C HIS A 89 7.02 -9.40 0.13
N VAL A 90 6.14 -10.18 0.78
CA VAL A 90 6.54 -11.18 1.79
C VAL A 90 7.50 -12.20 1.20
N ASP A 91 7.20 -12.76 0.00
CA ASP A 91 8.06 -13.80 -0.61
C ASP A 91 9.47 -13.26 -0.89
N ARG A 92 9.59 -12.01 -1.38
CA ARG A 92 10.89 -11.34 -1.54
C ARG A 92 11.63 -11.15 -0.21
N SER A 93 10.89 -10.93 0.89
CA SER A 93 11.51 -10.80 2.21
C SER A 93 12.09 -12.11 2.75
N ILE A 94 11.55 -13.23 2.29
CA ILE A 94 12.08 -14.57 2.60
C ILE A 94 13.35 -14.84 1.80
N GLU A 95 13.43 -14.34 0.56
CA GLU A 95 14.61 -14.47 -0.30
C GLU A 95 15.75 -13.53 0.13
N ASP A 96 15.44 -12.26 0.45
CA ASP A 96 16.42 -11.24 0.86
C ASP A 96 15.83 -10.33 1.94
N ALA A 97 16.05 -10.68 3.20
CA ALA A 97 15.59 -9.87 4.34
C ALA A 97 16.40 -8.58 4.52
N GLU A 98 17.65 -8.49 4.02
CA GLU A 98 18.54 -7.37 4.27
C GLU A 98 18.00 -6.08 3.64
N ILE A 99 17.49 -6.14 2.41
CA ILE A 99 16.95 -4.97 1.72
C ILE A 99 15.73 -4.39 2.47
N PHE A 100 14.94 -5.26 3.14
CA PHE A 100 13.80 -4.83 3.97
C PHE A 100 14.28 -4.07 5.20
N LEU A 101 15.34 -4.51 5.87
CA LEU A 101 15.93 -3.79 6.99
C LEU A 101 16.49 -2.44 6.56
N LYS A 102 17.20 -2.39 5.44
CA LYS A 102 17.76 -1.14 4.90
C LYS A 102 16.67 -0.13 4.59
N THR A 103 15.64 -0.54 3.87
CA THR A 103 14.58 0.38 3.44
C THR A 103 13.62 0.69 4.57
N ASN A 104 13.06 -0.36 5.21
CA ASN A 104 11.93 -0.19 6.12
C ASN A 104 12.35 0.27 7.52
N VAL A 105 13.60 0.03 7.93
CA VAL A 105 14.08 0.41 9.27
C VAL A 105 15.06 1.58 9.19
N LEU A 106 16.19 1.41 8.49
CA LEU A 106 17.22 2.46 8.43
C LEU A 106 16.73 3.69 7.65
N GLY A 107 15.98 3.50 6.56
CA GLY A 107 15.37 4.60 5.82
C GLY A 107 14.36 5.39 6.67
N VAL A 108 13.54 4.71 7.48
CA VAL A 108 12.62 5.36 8.41
C VAL A 108 13.38 6.12 9.50
N GLN A 109 14.43 5.52 10.06
CA GLN A 109 15.30 6.18 11.05
C GLN A 109 15.93 7.45 10.48
N ASN A 110 16.43 7.42 9.24
CA ASN A 110 16.98 8.59 8.57
C ASN A 110 15.95 9.73 8.44
N LEU A 111 14.74 9.40 7.98
CA LEU A 111 13.65 10.38 7.87
C LEU A 111 13.29 10.98 9.24
N LEU A 112 13.21 10.15 10.29
CA LEU A 112 12.88 10.58 11.66
C LEU A 112 13.95 11.52 12.23
N ASN A 113 15.24 11.20 12.05
CA ASN A 113 16.33 12.04 12.49
C ASN A 113 16.27 13.43 11.85
N ILE A 114 16.13 13.47 10.51
CA ILE A 114 16.08 14.73 9.79
C ILE A 114 14.84 15.54 10.16
N ALA A 115 13.67 14.89 10.26
CA ALA A 115 12.44 15.55 10.67
C ALA A 115 12.57 16.17 12.08
N LYS A 116 13.16 15.42 13.02
CA LYS A 116 13.45 15.92 14.36
C LYS A 116 14.32 17.18 14.30
N ASP A 117 15.47 17.10 13.62
CA ASP A 117 16.45 18.18 13.58
C ASP A 117 15.93 19.44 12.84
N LYS A 118 15.11 19.27 11.79
CA LYS A 118 14.58 20.37 10.97
C LYS A 118 13.28 21.01 11.50
N TRP A 119 12.54 20.28 12.33
CA TRP A 119 11.28 20.76 12.92
C TRP A 119 11.42 21.24 14.37
N GLU A 120 12.47 20.82 15.10
CA GLU A 120 12.72 21.22 16.48
C GLU A 120 13.04 22.73 16.55
N ILE A 121 12.39 23.44 17.49
CA ILE A 121 12.57 24.89 17.74
C ILE A 121 13.02 25.17 19.17
N GLY A 122 12.97 24.19 20.04
CA GLY A 122 13.39 24.21 21.43
C GLY A 122 13.41 22.80 21.98
N GLU A 123 13.87 22.57 23.19
CA GLU A 123 13.96 21.24 23.79
C GLU A 123 12.59 20.55 23.81
N ARG A 124 12.42 19.55 22.94
CA ARG A 124 11.17 18.80 22.71
C ARG A 124 10.00 19.69 22.22
N GLU A 125 10.31 20.85 21.69
CA GLU A 125 9.34 21.74 21.06
C GLU A 125 9.53 21.75 19.54
N TYR A 126 8.44 21.65 18.80
CA TYR A 126 8.44 21.53 17.35
C TYR A 126 7.63 22.64 16.69
N LYS A 127 7.96 22.94 15.44
CA LYS A 127 7.15 23.84 14.61
C LYS A 127 5.68 23.44 14.68
N ASN A 128 4.79 24.43 14.60
CA ASN A 128 3.35 24.17 14.61
C ASN A 128 2.92 23.34 13.38
N ASP A 129 1.94 22.47 13.59
CA ASP A 129 1.27 21.66 12.55
C ASP A 129 2.18 20.68 11.77
N VAL A 130 3.40 20.41 12.22
CA VAL A 130 4.24 19.38 11.60
C VAL A 130 3.86 17.98 12.10
N LYS A 131 3.85 16.99 11.18
CA LYS A 131 3.55 15.59 11.51
C LYS A 131 4.33 14.63 10.62
N PHE A 132 4.87 13.59 11.25
CA PHE A 132 5.42 12.42 10.57
C PHE A 132 4.41 11.28 10.67
N LEU A 133 3.91 10.77 9.54
CA LEU A 133 3.00 9.63 9.49
C LEU A 133 3.69 8.45 8.84
N GLN A 134 3.78 7.34 9.58
CA GLN A 134 4.25 6.04 9.11
C GLN A 134 3.06 5.21 8.66
N VAL A 135 3.06 4.82 7.39
CA VAL A 135 2.11 3.83 6.88
C VAL A 135 2.65 2.43 7.12
N SER A 136 1.98 1.67 7.98
CA SER A 136 2.31 0.31 8.38
C SER A 136 1.23 -0.69 7.93
N THR A 137 1.22 -1.88 8.49
CA THR A 137 0.37 -3.00 8.09
C THR A 137 -0.15 -3.73 9.34
N ASP A 138 -1.29 -4.39 9.23
CA ASP A 138 -1.83 -5.30 10.23
C ASP A 138 -0.99 -6.57 10.43
N GLU A 139 -0.15 -6.93 9.46
CA GLU A 139 0.76 -8.07 9.55
C GLU A 139 1.75 -7.99 10.71
N VAL A 140 1.96 -6.79 11.29
CA VAL A 140 2.81 -6.61 12.48
C VAL A 140 2.24 -7.28 13.73
N TYR A 141 0.94 -7.52 13.77
CA TYR A 141 0.27 -8.18 14.89
C TYR A 141 0.44 -9.71 14.89
N GLY A 142 0.82 -10.30 13.78
CA GLY A 142 0.89 -11.76 13.59
C GLY A 142 -0.44 -12.35 13.13
N SER A 143 -0.72 -13.60 13.48
CA SER A 143 -1.90 -14.32 13.01
C SER A 143 -3.00 -14.40 14.07
N LEU A 144 -4.23 -14.09 13.68
CA LEU A 144 -5.40 -14.35 14.51
C LEU A 144 -5.84 -15.81 14.45
N GLY A 145 -6.53 -16.24 15.53
CA GLY A 145 -7.34 -17.45 15.52
C GLY A 145 -8.63 -17.28 14.69
N LYS A 146 -9.61 -18.15 14.95
CA LYS A 146 -10.89 -18.13 14.22
C LYS A 146 -11.74 -16.88 14.53
N GLU A 147 -11.58 -16.31 15.70
CA GLU A 147 -12.38 -15.19 16.24
C GLU A 147 -11.50 -14.05 16.72
N GLY A 148 -12.11 -12.90 17.00
CA GLY A 148 -11.45 -11.70 17.50
C GLY A 148 -10.91 -10.79 16.40
N TYR A 149 -10.39 -9.63 16.84
CA TYR A 149 -9.82 -8.60 15.99
C TYR A 149 -8.55 -8.05 16.64
N PHE A 150 -7.60 -7.62 15.83
CA PHE A 150 -6.46 -6.83 16.30
C PHE A 150 -6.90 -5.42 16.63
N THR A 151 -6.65 -4.98 17.84
CA THR A 151 -6.75 -3.58 18.27
C THR A 151 -5.37 -2.95 18.30
N GLU A 152 -5.27 -1.65 18.49
CA GLU A 152 -3.99 -0.95 18.62
C GLU A 152 -3.20 -1.37 19.88
N GLU A 153 -3.90 -1.97 20.86
CA GLU A 153 -3.28 -2.51 22.09
C GLU A 153 -2.79 -3.96 21.95
N THR A 154 -3.10 -4.61 20.83
CA THR A 154 -2.65 -5.98 20.57
C THR A 154 -1.11 -6.03 20.48
N ASN A 155 -0.52 -7.04 21.11
CA ASN A 155 0.92 -7.27 21.07
C ASN A 155 1.42 -7.47 19.63
N ILE A 156 2.58 -6.93 19.34
CA ILE A 156 3.25 -7.07 18.04
C ILE A 156 4.01 -8.40 18.01
N GLN A 157 3.63 -9.28 17.09
CA GLN A 157 4.18 -10.65 16.94
C GLN A 157 4.32 -11.03 15.45
N PRO A 158 5.15 -10.31 14.67
CA PRO A 158 5.28 -10.53 13.24
C PRO A 158 5.91 -11.89 12.90
N ASN A 159 5.39 -12.57 11.86
CA ASN A 159 5.80 -13.92 11.48
C ASN A 159 6.63 -13.97 10.16
N SER A 160 6.87 -12.85 9.50
CA SER A 160 7.70 -12.77 8.31
C SER A 160 8.79 -11.71 8.44
N PRO A 161 9.91 -11.79 7.67
CA PRO A 161 10.91 -10.73 7.65
C PRO A 161 10.33 -9.37 7.25
N TYR A 162 9.37 -9.33 6.31
CA TYR A 162 8.65 -8.11 5.96
C TYR A 162 7.91 -7.53 7.16
N SER A 163 7.02 -8.29 7.79
CA SER A 163 6.23 -7.79 8.93
C SER A 163 7.11 -7.43 10.11
N ALA A 164 8.22 -8.15 10.34
CA ALA A 164 9.21 -7.81 11.37
C ALA A 164 9.91 -6.48 11.07
N SER A 165 10.25 -6.19 9.82
CA SER A 165 10.84 -4.90 9.43
C SER A 165 9.86 -3.74 9.60
N LYS A 166 8.57 -3.94 9.29
CA LYS A 166 7.51 -2.95 9.51
C LYS A 166 7.26 -2.70 10.99
N ALA A 167 7.21 -3.77 11.81
CA ALA A 167 7.11 -3.67 13.26
C ALA A 167 8.30 -2.90 13.87
N SER A 168 9.51 -3.15 13.38
CA SER A 168 10.71 -2.41 13.81
C SER A 168 10.61 -0.92 13.47
N ALA A 169 10.11 -0.58 12.29
CA ALA A 169 9.83 0.80 11.90
C ALA A 169 8.81 1.47 12.85
N ASP A 170 7.70 0.78 13.14
CA ASP A 170 6.68 1.28 14.08
C ASP A 170 7.28 1.55 15.47
N MET A 171 8.14 0.65 15.97
CA MET A 171 8.82 0.83 17.25
C MET A 171 9.77 2.03 17.23
N MET A 172 10.49 2.27 16.13
CA MET A 172 11.34 3.46 15.98
C MET A 172 10.49 4.74 15.97
N VAL A 173 9.40 4.79 15.22
CA VAL A 173 8.48 5.94 15.16
C VAL A 173 7.92 6.25 16.57
N ARG A 174 7.46 5.21 17.27
CA ARG A 174 6.99 5.33 18.66
C ARG A 174 8.08 5.82 19.62
N ALA A 175 9.30 5.28 19.49
CA ALA A 175 10.43 5.68 20.35
C ALA A 175 10.78 7.15 20.13
N PHE A 176 10.79 7.65 18.89
CA PHE A 176 11.06 9.06 18.59
C PHE A 176 10.02 10.00 19.21
N ASN A 177 8.75 9.61 19.20
CA ASN A 177 7.74 10.37 19.94
C ASN A 177 7.98 10.36 21.44
N LYS A 178 8.17 9.20 22.05
CA LYS A 178 8.32 9.08 23.53
C LYS A 178 9.61 9.72 24.04
N THR A 179 10.72 9.55 23.32
CA THR A 179 12.04 10.07 23.73
C THR A 179 12.20 11.54 23.43
N TYR A 180 11.86 11.96 22.20
CA TYR A 180 12.14 13.30 21.72
C TYR A 180 10.90 14.20 21.62
N GLY A 181 9.68 13.66 21.77
CA GLY A 181 8.44 14.42 21.60
C GLY A 181 8.08 14.69 20.14
N LEU A 182 8.78 14.07 19.17
CA LEU A 182 8.50 14.28 17.74
C LEU A 182 7.03 13.98 17.42
N PRO A 183 6.29 14.88 16.73
CA PRO A 183 4.89 14.66 16.40
C PRO A 183 4.72 13.55 15.34
N THR A 184 4.66 12.30 15.79
CA THR A 184 4.53 11.13 14.93
C THR A 184 3.16 10.49 15.02
N LEU A 185 2.76 9.83 13.93
CA LEU A 185 1.55 9.02 13.79
C LEU A 185 1.90 7.70 13.13
N ILE A 186 1.21 6.63 13.50
CA ILE A 186 1.32 5.34 12.85
C ILE A 186 -0.07 4.93 12.35
N THR A 187 -0.16 4.42 11.13
CA THR A 187 -1.37 3.76 10.64
C THR A 187 -1.06 2.31 10.32
N ARG A 188 -1.91 1.38 10.75
CA ARG A 188 -1.85 -0.04 10.40
C ARG A 188 -3.08 -0.39 9.60
N CYS A 189 -2.89 -0.70 8.33
CA CYS A 189 -4.00 -0.96 7.43
C CYS A 189 -4.14 -2.45 7.10
N SER A 190 -5.37 -2.85 6.81
CA SER A 190 -5.69 -4.14 6.22
C SER A 190 -5.28 -4.20 4.73
N ASN A 191 -5.52 -5.33 4.07
CA ASN A 191 -5.11 -5.56 2.69
C ASN A 191 -5.74 -4.55 1.73
N ASN A 192 -4.93 -3.71 1.13
CA ASN A 192 -5.38 -2.72 0.15
C ASN A 192 -5.56 -3.33 -1.24
N TYR A 193 -6.56 -2.84 -2.00
CA TYR A 193 -6.75 -3.15 -3.40
C TYR A 193 -7.28 -1.93 -4.17
N GLY A 194 -7.07 -1.91 -5.50
CA GLY A 194 -7.51 -0.81 -6.34
C GLY A 194 -6.58 -0.50 -7.52
N PRO A 195 -6.77 0.66 -8.16
CA PRO A 195 -5.95 1.14 -9.27
C PRO A 195 -4.45 1.23 -8.95
N TYR A 196 -3.60 0.93 -9.92
CA TYR A 196 -2.13 1.02 -9.84
C TYR A 196 -1.45 -0.01 -8.93
N GLN A 197 -2.15 -1.02 -8.38
CA GLN A 197 -1.53 -2.08 -7.60
C GLN A 197 -0.69 -2.99 -8.50
N PHE A 198 0.57 -3.25 -8.10
CA PHE A 198 1.50 -4.05 -8.87
C PHE A 198 1.04 -5.53 -8.94
N PRO A 199 1.13 -6.19 -10.12
CA PRO A 199 0.52 -7.51 -10.38
C PRO A 199 1.23 -8.71 -9.77
N GLU A 200 2.06 -8.51 -8.75
CA GLU A 200 2.53 -9.56 -7.84
C GLU A 200 1.54 -9.82 -6.68
N LYS A 201 0.61 -8.90 -6.42
CA LYS A 201 -0.42 -9.04 -5.37
C LYS A 201 -1.65 -9.76 -5.92
N LEU A 202 -2.38 -10.45 -5.03
CA LEU A 202 -3.45 -11.39 -5.37
C LEU A 202 -4.43 -10.85 -6.43
N ILE A 203 -5.10 -9.74 -6.17
CA ILE A 203 -6.16 -9.24 -7.06
C ILE A 203 -5.62 -8.89 -8.45
N PRO A 204 -4.60 -8.02 -8.61
CA PRO A 204 -4.10 -7.70 -9.94
C PRO A 204 -3.40 -8.86 -10.64
N LEU A 205 -2.79 -9.79 -9.89
CA LEU A 205 -2.22 -11.02 -10.45
C LEU A 205 -3.31 -11.88 -11.11
N MET A 206 -4.43 -12.11 -10.42
CA MET A 206 -5.53 -12.91 -10.97
C MET A 206 -6.14 -12.24 -12.21
N ILE A 207 -6.36 -10.93 -12.18
CA ILE A 207 -6.86 -10.18 -13.34
C ILE A 207 -5.88 -10.32 -14.52
N ASN A 208 -4.59 -10.07 -14.30
CA ASN A 208 -3.56 -10.18 -15.34
C ASN A 208 -3.47 -11.60 -15.93
N ASN A 209 -3.57 -12.62 -15.10
CA ASN A 209 -3.53 -14.02 -15.52
C ASN A 209 -4.74 -14.39 -16.36
N ILE A 210 -5.95 -13.99 -15.98
CA ILE A 210 -7.15 -14.21 -16.76
C ILE A 210 -7.02 -13.54 -18.14
N LEU A 211 -6.58 -12.28 -18.18
CA LEU A 211 -6.39 -11.54 -19.43
C LEU A 211 -5.30 -12.14 -20.33
N SER A 212 -4.40 -12.92 -19.75
CA SER A 212 -3.29 -13.59 -20.45
C SER A 212 -3.55 -15.09 -20.71
N GLY A 213 -4.75 -15.61 -20.39
CA GLY A 213 -5.10 -17.03 -20.55
C GLY A 213 -4.29 -17.98 -19.65
N LYS A 214 -3.78 -17.49 -18.51
CA LYS A 214 -2.95 -18.27 -17.57
C LYS A 214 -3.76 -18.82 -16.42
N LYS A 215 -3.22 -19.85 -15.75
CA LYS A 215 -3.76 -20.39 -14.49
C LYS A 215 -3.69 -19.37 -13.36
N LEU A 216 -4.58 -19.52 -12.38
CA LEU A 216 -4.73 -18.68 -11.21
C LEU A 216 -4.11 -19.38 -9.99
N PRO A 217 -2.85 -19.08 -9.65
CA PRO A 217 -2.17 -19.75 -8.55
C PRO A 217 -2.75 -19.31 -7.20
N ILE A 218 -3.18 -20.30 -6.40
CA ILE A 218 -3.66 -20.10 -5.03
C ILE A 218 -2.77 -20.90 -4.08
N TYR A 219 -2.17 -20.24 -3.10
CA TYR A 219 -1.34 -20.87 -2.08
C TYR A 219 -2.19 -21.74 -1.15
N GLY A 220 -1.69 -22.98 -0.87
CA GLY A 220 -2.32 -23.92 0.03
C GLY A 220 -3.74 -24.31 -0.37
N ASP A 221 -4.68 -24.20 0.56
CA ASP A 221 -6.10 -24.49 0.37
C ASP A 221 -6.93 -23.23 -0.02
N GLY A 222 -6.30 -22.07 -0.06
CA GLY A 222 -6.96 -20.80 -0.36
C GLY A 222 -7.84 -20.25 0.76
N LEU A 223 -7.86 -20.88 1.95
CA LEU A 223 -8.73 -20.50 3.06
C LEU A 223 -8.13 -19.45 4.01
N ASN A 224 -6.99 -18.87 3.66
CA ASN A 224 -6.44 -17.74 4.40
C ASN A 224 -7.37 -16.55 4.28
N ILE A 225 -7.74 -15.95 5.41
CA ILE A 225 -8.68 -14.84 5.49
C ILE A 225 -7.92 -13.51 5.58
N ARG A 226 -8.39 -12.53 4.80
CA ARG A 226 -7.88 -11.15 4.81
C ARG A 226 -9.04 -10.18 4.86
N ASP A 227 -8.88 -9.07 5.57
CA ASP A 227 -9.75 -7.92 5.46
C ASP A 227 -9.29 -7.04 4.28
N TRP A 228 -10.24 -6.59 3.46
CA TRP A 228 -9.95 -5.89 2.20
C TRP A 228 -10.44 -4.45 2.23
N LEU A 229 -9.50 -3.52 2.04
CA LEU A 229 -9.72 -2.08 2.07
C LEU A 229 -9.49 -1.46 0.70
N TYR A 230 -10.49 -0.74 0.17
CA TYR A 230 -10.31 -0.03 -1.09
C TYR A 230 -9.35 1.14 -0.91
N VAL A 231 -8.37 1.27 -1.81
CA VAL A 231 -7.25 2.20 -1.66
C VAL A 231 -7.67 3.67 -1.49
N ARG A 232 -8.79 4.08 -2.08
CA ARG A 232 -9.32 5.45 -1.94
C ARG A 232 -9.78 5.73 -0.50
N ASP A 233 -10.44 4.78 0.14
CA ASP A 233 -10.86 4.91 1.54
C ASP A 233 -9.65 4.96 2.46
N HIS A 234 -8.60 4.18 2.18
CA HIS A 234 -7.33 4.27 2.89
C HIS A 234 -6.67 5.66 2.75
N CYS A 235 -6.60 6.21 1.54
CA CYS A 235 -6.07 7.56 1.33
C CYS A 235 -6.87 8.62 2.10
N GLN A 236 -8.19 8.48 2.16
CA GLN A 236 -9.05 9.35 2.95
C GLN A 236 -8.76 9.24 4.45
N ALA A 237 -8.59 8.01 4.97
CA ALA A 237 -8.24 7.78 6.37
C ALA A 237 -6.91 8.46 6.74
N ILE A 238 -5.87 8.25 5.92
CA ILE A 238 -4.55 8.88 6.14
C ILE A 238 -4.67 10.40 6.20
N ASP A 239 -5.39 11.03 5.28
CA ASP A 239 -5.59 12.48 5.27
C ASP A 239 -6.33 12.96 6.53
N MET A 240 -7.40 12.28 6.92
CA MET A 240 -8.14 12.63 8.12
C MET A 240 -7.31 12.45 9.40
N ILE A 241 -6.47 11.41 9.47
CA ILE A 241 -5.54 11.17 10.59
C ILE A 241 -4.44 12.23 10.62
N LEU A 242 -3.90 12.66 9.48
CA LEU A 242 -2.95 13.77 9.43
C LEU A 242 -3.55 15.07 9.97
N GLU A 243 -4.80 15.37 9.63
CA GLU A 243 -5.46 16.59 10.09
C GLU A 243 -5.86 16.52 11.58
N LYS A 244 -6.44 15.41 12.05
CA LYS A 244 -7.10 15.30 13.36
C LYS A 244 -6.38 14.39 14.36
N GLY A 245 -5.50 13.49 13.89
CA GLY A 245 -4.85 12.49 14.75
C GLY A 245 -3.95 13.11 15.81
N LYS A 246 -3.95 12.50 16.99
CA LYS A 246 -3.14 12.92 18.14
C LYS A 246 -1.72 12.41 17.97
N PRO A 247 -0.68 13.27 18.04
CA PRO A 247 0.71 12.83 17.99
C PRO A 247 1.03 11.73 19.02
N GLY A 248 1.77 10.72 18.57
CA GLY A 248 2.13 9.56 19.39
C GLY A 248 1.16 8.39 19.30
N GLU A 249 0.02 8.55 18.65
CA GLU A 249 -1.00 7.52 18.51
C GLU A 249 -0.81 6.64 17.27
N THR A 250 -1.33 5.41 17.41
CA THR A 250 -1.50 4.45 16.32
C THR A 250 -2.98 4.33 15.99
N TYR A 251 -3.32 4.18 14.72
CA TYR A 251 -4.69 3.99 14.24
C TYR A 251 -4.77 2.80 13.30
N ASN A 252 -5.64 1.85 13.60
CA ASN A 252 -6.00 0.76 12.71
C ASN A 252 -6.98 1.24 11.64
N ILE A 253 -6.76 0.83 10.39
CA ILE A 253 -7.61 1.21 9.25
C ILE A 253 -8.06 -0.07 8.54
N GLY A 254 -9.28 -0.55 8.84
CA GLY A 254 -9.88 -1.77 8.32
C GLY A 254 -11.00 -1.53 7.32
N GLY A 255 -11.23 -2.52 6.46
CA GLY A 255 -12.28 -2.48 5.45
C GLY A 255 -13.61 -3.10 5.89
N HIS A 256 -13.63 -3.87 6.99
CA HIS A 256 -14.74 -4.75 7.40
C HIS A 256 -15.21 -5.71 6.29
N ASN A 257 -14.27 -6.16 5.46
CA ASN A 257 -14.52 -7.04 4.33
C ASN A 257 -13.65 -8.29 4.40
N GLU A 258 -13.82 -9.10 5.45
CA GLU A 258 -13.11 -10.38 5.58
C GLU A 258 -13.55 -11.37 4.50
N LYS A 259 -12.59 -11.88 3.73
CA LYS A 259 -12.82 -12.89 2.70
C LYS A 259 -11.64 -13.84 2.62
N THR A 260 -11.91 -15.09 2.25
CA THR A 260 -10.85 -16.04 1.92
C THR A 260 -10.19 -15.67 0.59
N ASN A 261 -8.95 -16.10 0.38
CA ASN A 261 -8.28 -15.89 -0.91
C ASN A 261 -9.06 -16.57 -2.05
N LEU A 262 -9.68 -17.72 -1.78
CA LEU A 262 -10.52 -18.43 -2.75
C LEU A 262 -11.76 -17.60 -3.11
N ASP A 263 -12.49 -17.05 -2.12
CA ASP A 263 -13.64 -16.17 -2.37
C ASP A 263 -13.28 -14.96 -3.26
N ILE A 264 -12.09 -14.39 -3.06
CA ILE A 264 -11.58 -13.29 -3.88
C ILE A 264 -11.40 -13.73 -5.33
N VAL A 265 -10.74 -14.86 -5.56
CA VAL A 265 -10.47 -15.36 -6.91
C VAL A 265 -11.76 -15.70 -7.64
N GLU A 266 -12.68 -16.39 -6.98
CA GLU A 266 -14.02 -16.70 -7.54
C GLU A 266 -14.82 -15.43 -7.85
N THR A 267 -14.75 -14.43 -6.96
CA THR A 267 -15.40 -13.13 -7.20
C THR A 267 -14.80 -12.42 -8.41
N ILE A 268 -13.47 -12.44 -8.60
CA ILE A 268 -12.81 -11.85 -9.76
C ILE A 268 -13.28 -12.55 -11.04
N ILE A 269 -13.27 -13.89 -11.08
CA ILE A 269 -13.73 -14.67 -12.24
C ILE A 269 -15.15 -14.27 -12.63
N ARG A 270 -16.07 -14.26 -11.66
CA ARG A 270 -17.49 -13.94 -11.88
C ARG A 270 -17.66 -12.49 -12.36
N LYS A 271 -17.10 -11.50 -11.63
CA LYS A 271 -17.28 -10.08 -11.94
C LYS A 271 -16.61 -9.69 -13.27
N LEU A 272 -15.43 -10.24 -13.57
CA LEU A 272 -14.76 -10.01 -14.84
C LEU A 272 -15.59 -10.59 -16.01
N LYS A 273 -16.14 -11.79 -15.86
CA LYS A 273 -17.03 -12.40 -16.84
C LYS A 273 -18.27 -11.57 -17.11
N ASP A 274 -18.89 -11.01 -16.05
CA ASP A 274 -20.07 -10.13 -16.19
C ASP A 274 -19.71 -8.84 -16.93
N ILE A 275 -18.59 -8.18 -16.59
CA ILE A 275 -18.13 -6.96 -17.30
C ILE A 275 -17.84 -7.26 -18.78
N LEU A 276 -17.22 -8.40 -19.09
CA LEU A 276 -16.92 -8.79 -20.47
C LEU A 276 -18.17 -9.13 -21.30
N ARG A 277 -19.24 -9.62 -20.67
CA ARG A 277 -20.55 -9.80 -21.32
C ARG A 277 -21.20 -8.48 -21.69
N GLU A 278 -21.14 -7.50 -20.80
CA GLU A 278 -21.70 -6.17 -21.02
C GLU A 278 -20.89 -5.35 -22.03
N LYS A 279 -19.55 -5.53 -22.05
CA LYS A 279 -18.62 -4.78 -22.91
C LYS A 279 -17.84 -5.72 -23.83
N ASN A 280 -18.50 -6.22 -24.87
CA ASN A 280 -17.94 -7.20 -25.81
C ASN A 280 -16.66 -6.74 -26.54
N GLU A 281 -16.37 -5.43 -26.58
CA GLU A 281 -15.15 -4.91 -27.16
C GLU A 281 -13.89 -5.43 -26.45
N TYR A 282 -13.96 -5.69 -25.14
CA TYR A 282 -12.83 -6.24 -24.38
C TYR A 282 -12.53 -7.70 -24.77
N LEU A 283 -13.53 -8.51 -25.12
CA LEU A 283 -13.31 -9.88 -25.59
C LEU A 283 -12.43 -9.89 -26.85
N LYS A 284 -12.73 -9.00 -27.78
CA LYS A 284 -11.93 -8.83 -29.02
C LYS A 284 -10.55 -8.26 -28.71
N LYS A 285 -10.49 -7.21 -27.86
CA LYS A 285 -9.24 -6.54 -27.48
C LYS A 285 -8.23 -7.49 -26.85
N PHE A 286 -8.70 -8.45 -26.04
CA PHE A 286 -7.84 -9.40 -25.31
C PHE A 286 -7.81 -10.79 -25.94
N SER A 287 -8.51 -11.03 -27.07
CA SER A 287 -8.64 -12.34 -27.71
C SER A 287 -9.15 -13.42 -26.73
N LEU A 288 -10.14 -13.06 -25.90
CA LEU A 288 -10.71 -13.92 -24.86
C LEU A 288 -12.04 -14.54 -25.33
N GLU A 289 -12.27 -15.77 -24.87
CA GLU A 289 -13.56 -16.45 -24.97
C GLU A 289 -14.15 -16.59 -23.57
N LEU A 290 -15.43 -16.21 -23.40
CA LEU A 290 -16.10 -16.24 -22.10
C LEU A 290 -16.11 -17.63 -21.44
N ASP A 291 -16.19 -18.68 -22.23
CA ASP A 291 -16.24 -20.05 -21.72
C ASP A 291 -14.91 -20.52 -21.12
N ASN A 292 -13.80 -19.93 -21.56
CA ASN A 292 -12.47 -20.18 -21.00
C ASN A 292 -12.25 -19.48 -19.67
N ILE A 293 -13.11 -18.51 -19.29
CA ILE A 293 -13.05 -17.81 -18.01
C ILE A 293 -13.96 -18.53 -17.03
N ASN A 294 -13.43 -19.50 -16.32
CA ASN A 294 -14.17 -20.34 -15.39
C ASN A 294 -13.27 -20.80 -14.22
N TYR A 295 -13.81 -21.58 -13.30
CA TYR A 295 -13.09 -22.05 -12.10
C TYR A 295 -12.00 -23.08 -12.41
N ASP A 296 -11.97 -23.68 -13.61
CA ASP A 296 -10.88 -24.59 -14.03
C ASP A 296 -9.54 -23.85 -14.20
N LEU A 297 -9.56 -22.52 -14.22
CA LEU A 297 -8.33 -21.72 -14.20
C LEU A 297 -7.63 -21.80 -12.85
N ILE A 298 -8.34 -22.08 -11.74
CA ILE A 298 -7.77 -22.15 -10.40
C ILE A 298 -6.75 -23.30 -10.35
N ASN A 299 -5.57 -23.00 -9.79
CA ASN A 299 -4.49 -23.95 -9.59
C ASN A 299 -3.93 -23.78 -8.17
N PHE A 300 -4.18 -24.76 -7.32
CA PHE A 300 -3.62 -24.78 -5.98
C PHE A 300 -2.13 -25.14 -6.03
N ILE A 301 -1.31 -24.31 -5.41
CA ILE A 301 0.14 -24.49 -5.34
C ILE A 301 0.59 -24.65 -3.88
N GLU A 302 1.83 -25.12 -3.68
CA GLU A 302 2.41 -25.27 -2.34
C GLU A 302 2.34 -23.97 -1.54
N ASP A 303 1.94 -24.08 -0.26
CA ASP A 303 1.82 -22.93 0.62
C ASP A 303 3.21 -22.39 1.01
N ARG A 304 3.28 -21.08 1.26
CA ARG A 304 4.54 -20.43 1.65
C ARG A 304 4.81 -20.60 3.15
N PRO A 305 6.09 -20.65 3.57
CA PRO A 305 6.46 -20.65 4.98
C PRO A 305 5.93 -19.41 5.71
N GLY A 306 5.44 -19.59 6.94
CA GLY A 306 4.95 -18.49 7.76
C GLY A 306 3.69 -17.80 7.24
N HIS A 307 2.86 -18.50 6.46
CA HIS A 307 1.63 -17.95 5.92
C HIS A 307 0.54 -17.85 6.99
N ASP A 308 0.32 -16.67 7.53
CA ASP A 308 -0.69 -16.39 8.54
C ASP A 308 -2.10 -16.74 8.05
N LYS A 309 -2.89 -17.36 8.91
CA LYS A 309 -4.23 -17.87 8.55
C LYS A 309 -5.27 -16.76 8.44
N ARG A 310 -5.28 -15.79 9.37
CA ARG A 310 -6.31 -14.75 9.39
C ARG A 310 -5.74 -13.43 9.88
N TYR A 311 -6.11 -12.36 9.16
CA TYR A 311 -5.96 -10.97 9.59
C TYR A 311 -7.34 -10.31 9.61
N ALA A 312 -7.66 -9.66 10.72
CA ALA A 312 -8.81 -8.80 10.85
C ALA A 312 -8.51 -7.74 11.91
N ILE A 313 -8.74 -6.48 11.59
CA ILE A 313 -8.46 -5.37 12.49
C ILE A 313 -9.74 -4.64 12.89
N ASP A 314 -9.71 -4.11 14.13
CA ASP A 314 -10.75 -3.28 14.67
C ASP A 314 -10.46 -1.81 14.37
N PRO A 315 -11.27 -1.09 13.59
CA PRO A 315 -11.11 0.32 13.30
C PRO A 315 -11.94 1.24 14.21
N ASP A 316 -12.46 0.77 15.33
CA ASP A 316 -13.34 1.57 16.20
C ASP A 316 -12.65 2.82 16.76
N LYS A 317 -11.33 2.79 16.98
CA LYS A 317 -10.57 3.95 17.42
C LYS A 317 -10.54 5.04 16.35
N VAL A 318 -10.24 4.71 15.10
CA VAL A 318 -10.23 5.71 14.03
C VAL A 318 -11.62 6.24 13.76
N LYS A 319 -12.67 5.43 13.92
CA LYS A 319 -14.05 5.87 13.84
C LYS A 319 -14.40 6.84 14.95
N SER A 320 -14.14 6.50 16.19
CA SER A 320 -14.52 7.32 17.36
C SER A 320 -13.72 8.62 17.51
N GLU A 321 -12.41 8.60 17.25
CA GLU A 321 -11.53 9.75 17.42
C GLU A 321 -11.42 10.65 16.18
N ILE A 322 -11.44 10.06 14.98
CA ILE A 322 -11.21 10.76 13.71
C ILE A 322 -12.53 10.99 12.94
N GLY A 323 -13.53 10.12 13.16
CA GLY A 323 -14.79 10.12 12.44
C GLY A 323 -14.69 9.53 11.04
N TRP A 324 -13.78 8.57 10.84
CA TRP A 324 -13.62 7.89 9.57
C TRP A 324 -14.20 6.46 9.60
N GLU A 325 -14.86 6.09 8.51
CA GLU A 325 -15.32 4.73 8.19
C GLU A 325 -15.13 4.46 6.69
N PRO A 326 -14.87 3.21 6.28
CA PRO A 326 -14.82 2.85 4.87
C PRO A 326 -16.17 3.08 4.20
N THR A 327 -16.18 3.69 3.04
CA THR A 327 -17.39 4.05 2.29
C THR A 327 -17.66 3.12 1.11
N ILE A 328 -16.62 2.48 0.58
CA ILE A 328 -16.71 1.64 -0.62
C ILE A 328 -16.79 0.17 -0.21
N LYS A 329 -17.94 -0.45 -0.49
CA LYS A 329 -18.14 -1.87 -0.28
C LYS A 329 -17.26 -2.70 -1.23
N PHE A 330 -16.86 -3.89 -0.79
CA PHE A 330 -16.00 -4.76 -1.58
C PHE A 330 -16.55 -5.04 -3.00
N ASP A 331 -17.85 -5.34 -3.12
CA ASP A 331 -18.47 -5.64 -4.41
C ASP A 331 -18.43 -4.47 -5.41
N GLU A 332 -18.45 -3.23 -4.92
CA GLU A 332 -18.32 -2.02 -5.74
C GLU A 332 -16.83 -1.77 -6.08
N GLY A 333 -15.98 -1.85 -5.08
CA GLY A 333 -14.54 -1.63 -5.24
C GLY A 333 -13.87 -2.63 -6.18
N ILE A 334 -14.28 -3.92 -6.13
CA ILE A 334 -13.70 -4.94 -7.01
C ILE A 334 -14.12 -4.74 -8.47
N VAL A 335 -15.36 -4.34 -8.73
CA VAL A 335 -15.83 -3.99 -10.10
C VAL A 335 -15.06 -2.77 -10.61
N ALA A 336 -14.92 -1.72 -9.80
CA ALA A 336 -14.14 -0.54 -10.16
C ALA A 336 -12.66 -0.90 -10.44
N THR A 337 -12.07 -1.79 -9.64
CA THR A 337 -10.71 -2.27 -9.82
C THR A 337 -10.54 -3.05 -11.12
N ILE A 338 -11.40 -4.04 -11.39
CA ILE A 338 -11.36 -4.82 -12.62
C ILE A 338 -11.51 -3.90 -13.84
N SER A 339 -12.52 -3.01 -13.83
CA SER A 339 -12.76 -2.06 -14.92
C SER A 339 -11.53 -1.18 -15.17
N TRP A 340 -10.88 -0.71 -14.11
CA TRP A 340 -9.67 0.09 -14.24
C TRP A 340 -8.54 -0.67 -14.97
N TYR A 341 -8.30 -1.95 -14.63
CA TYR A 341 -7.27 -2.77 -15.32
C TYR A 341 -7.61 -3.02 -16.79
N LEU A 342 -8.87 -3.23 -17.12
CA LEU A 342 -9.33 -3.40 -18.51
C LEU A 342 -9.10 -2.12 -19.34
N ASP A 343 -9.41 -0.95 -18.75
CA ASP A 343 -9.25 0.35 -19.40
C ASP A 343 -7.76 0.73 -19.52
N ASN A 344 -6.94 0.37 -18.52
CA ASN A 344 -5.51 0.70 -18.44
C ASN A 344 -4.59 -0.48 -18.78
N TYR A 345 -5.00 -1.33 -19.73
CA TYR A 345 -4.24 -2.54 -20.09
C TYR A 345 -2.82 -2.24 -20.60
N ASN A 346 -2.62 -1.13 -21.29
CA ASN A 346 -1.28 -0.73 -21.73
C ASN A 346 -0.33 -0.47 -20.53
N TRP A 347 -0.85 0.16 -19.47
CA TRP A 347 -0.10 0.30 -18.23
C TRP A 347 0.24 -1.08 -17.64
N LEU A 348 -0.74 -1.98 -17.52
CA LEU A 348 -0.54 -3.34 -17.02
C LEU A 348 0.50 -4.11 -17.84
N LYS A 349 0.41 -4.05 -19.18
CA LYS A 349 1.35 -4.70 -20.10
C LYS A 349 2.78 -4.18 -19.92
N ASN A 350 2.94 -2.88 -19.74
CA ASN A 350 4.28 -2.27 -19.57
C ASN A 350 4.95 -2.74 -18.29
N ILE A 351 4.22 -2.81 -17.17
CA ILE A 351 4.79 -3.23 -15.88
C ILE A 351 4.95 -4.76 -15.75
N THR A 352 4.29 -5.53 -16.61
CA THR A 352 4.41 -7.00 -16.64
C THR A 352 5.43 -7.49 -17.68
N SER A 353 6.27 -6.60 -18.22
CA SER A 353 7.39 -6.92 -19.13
C SER A 353 8.73 -7.00 -18.36
N GLY A 354 9.77 -7.45 -19.04
CA GLY A 354 11.12 -7.45 -18.50
C GLY A 354 11.26 -8.29 -17.22
N ASP A 355 11.78 -7.69 -16.15
CA ASP A 355 12.09 -8.37 -14.89
C ASP A 355 10.88 -9.03 -14.22
N TYR A 356 9.66 -8.52 -14.46
CA TYR A 356 8.44 -9.16 -13.97
C TYR A 356 8.27 -10.58 -14.51
N ILE A 357 8.58 -10.81 -15.78
CA ILE A 357 8.47 -12.14 -16.42
C ILE A 357 9.39 -13.13 -15.71
N ASN A 358 10.62 -12.71 -15.40
CA ASN A 358 11.59 -13.55 -14.69
C ASN A 358 11.09 -13.85 -13.27
N TYR A 359 10.60 -12.85 -12.55
CA TYR A 359 9.98 -13.03 -11.24
C TYR A 359 8.79 -14.01 -11.31
N TYR A 360 7.85 -13.78 -12.22
CA TYR A 360 6.66 -14.63 -12.37
C TYR A 360 7.02 -16.10 -12.64
N ASN A 361 7.96 -16.34 -13.54
CA ASN A 361 8.40 -17.68 -13.89
C ASN A 361 9.09 -18.39 -12.70
N ASN A 362 9.89 -17.68 -11.93
CA ASN A 362 10.53 -18.24 -10.74
C ASN A 362 9.51 -18.63 -9.67
N MET A 363 8.48 -17.81 -9.47
CA MET A 363 7.47 -18.03 -8.42
C MET A 363 6.42 -19.09 -8.79
N TYR A 364 5.99 -19.16 -10.05
CA TYR A 364 4.78 -19.90 -10.43
C TYR A 364 4.98 -20.98 -11.50
N SER A 365 6.07 -20.96 -12.29
CA SER A 365 6.26 -21.96 -13.36
C SER A 365 6.96 -23.24 -12.92
N LYS A 366 7.50 -23.27 -11.70
CA LYS A 366 8.21 -24.44 -11.12
C LYS A 366 7.44 -25.14 -10.00
N LYS A 367 6.21 -24.69 -9.72
CA LYS A 367 5.38 -25.18 -8.61
C LYS A 367 4.12 -25.92 -9.14
#